data_e669852265967eb659027fe0bccc3b87
#
_entry.id   e669852265967eb659027fe0bccc3b87
#
_cell.length_a   1.000
_cell.length_b   1.000
_cell.length_c   1.000
_cell.angle_alpha   90.00
_cell.angle_beta   90.00
_cell.angle_gamma   90.00
#
_symmetry.space_group_name_H-M   'P 1'
#
loop_
_entity.id
_entity.type
_entity.pdbx_description
1 polymer ?
#
loop_
_entity_poly.entity_id
_entity_poly.type
_entity_poly.pdbx_seq_one_letter_code
_entity_poly.pdbx_strand_id
1 'polypeptide(L)'
;MLAALPLPLRQRAALASAWAARPGPARLIRTAAAAAAVSVTATSSLVMMTPTTAAPALAAQLAAPQARSFSGTPAVGALFTRKNGTLTHFCTASVVHSTRGNLLITAAHCMQGRSLKPAGVVTFAPGYHNGHFPHGRWIVRASYTDSRWKASRDPNDDVAFLIAGRRGVRIEKYTGAETLATGTSLPREVKVIGYPDTAELPVSCWAKARAFTRPHLRQEVFDCAGYTDGTSGGPFLYRVSKTTGTGRVMGVIGGYQQGGNTPAISYSARFLANIAALYKKATS
;
A
#
# COMPACT_ATOMS: atom_id res chain seq x y z
N MET A 1 -29.68 -54.77 11.59
CA MET A 1 -29.22 -54.92 12.97
C MET A 1 -28.39 -53.72 13.36
N LEU A 2 -28.84 -53.04 14.42
CA LEU A 2 -28.22 -52.06 15.28
C LEU A 2 -27.66 -50.75 14.68
N ALA A 3 -28.48 -49.74 14.86
CA ALA A 3 -28.19 -48.32 14.81
C ALA A 3 -27.28 -47.89 15.97
N ALA A 4 -26.41 -46.92 15.76
CA ALA A 4 -25.75 -46.15 16.80
C ALA A 4 -26.07 -44.67 16.62
N LEU A 5 -26.74 -44.10 17.65
CA LEU A 5 -27.12 -42.68 17.79
C LEU A 5 -25.92 -41.81 18.20
N PRO A 6 -25.94 -40.51 17.85
CA PRO A 6 -24.90 -39.57 18.26
C PRO A 6 -25.13 -39.01 19.67
N LEU A 7 -24.04 -38.76 20.41
CA LEU A 7 -24.01 -38.14 21.74
C LEU A 7 -23.91 -36.60 21.63
N PRO A 8 -24.42 -35.84 22.64
CA PRO A 8 -24.65 -34.41 22.55
C PRO A 8 -23.42 -33.55 22.89
N LEU A 9 -23.38 -32.37 22.25
CA LEU A 9 -22.49 -31.27 22.49
C LEU A 9 -22.55 -30.73 23.93
N ARG A 10 -21.41 -30.72 24.63
CA ARG A 10 -21.27 -29.97 25.87
C ARG A 10 -20.72 -28.57 25.57
N GLN A 11 -21.53 -27.59 25.95
CA GLN A 11 -21.19 -26.18 26.07
C GLN A 11 -20.06 -26.00 27.09
N ARG A 12 -18.99 -25.25 26.70
CA ARG A 12 -18.03 -24.67 27.65
C ARG A 12 -18.14 -23.15 27.54
N ALA A 13 -18.73 -22.55 28.58
CA ALA A 13 -18.71 -21.13 28.83
C ALA A 13 -17.30 -20.70 29.20
N ALA A 14 -16.76 -19.71 28.55
CA ALA A 14 -15.52 -19.02 28.93
C ALA A 14 -15.89 -17.83 29.83
N LEU A 15 -15.37 -17.85 31.05
CA LEU A 15 -15.44 -16.76 32.04
C LEU A 15 -14.48 -15.64 31.62
N ALA A 16 -15.03 -14.47 31.33
CA ALA A 16 -14.26 -13.24 31.18
C ALA A 16 -13.99 -12.63 32.57
N SER A 17 -12.73 -12.56 32.97
CA SER A 17 -12.28 -11.87 34.19
C SER A 17 -12.10 -10.38 33.87
N ALA A 18 -12.99 -9.54 34.39
CA ALA A 18 -12.85 -8.09 34.41
C ALA A 18 -11.87 -7.68 35.53
N TRP A 19 -10.78 -7.03 35.17
CA TRP A 19 -9.91 -6.33 36.13
C TRP A 19 -10.38 -4.89 36.26
N ALA A 20 -11.05 -4.60 37.38
CA ALA A 20 -11.36 -3.22 37.80
C ALA A 20 -10.17 -2.62 38.52
N ALA A 21 -9.62 -1.54 37.99
CA ALA A 21 -8.62 -0.71 38.66
C ALA A 21 -9.31 0.15 39.73
N ARG A 22 -8.84 0.05 40.98
CA ARG A 22 -9.27 0.89 42.11
C ARG A 22 -8.52 2.22 42.09
N PRO A 23 -9.17 3.39 42.30
CA PRO A 23 -8.48 4.66 42.51
C PRO A 23 -7.96 4.78 43.95
N GLY A 24 -6.70 5.16 44.10
CA GLY A 24 -6.07 5.46 45.39
C GLY A 24 -6.44 6.87 45.89
N PRO A 25 -6.32 7.13 47.23
CA PRO A 25 -6.78 8.36 47.84
C PRO A 25 -5.85 9.55 47.56
N ALA A 26 -6.43 10.68 47.17
CA ALA A 26 -5.75 11.97 47.03
C ALA A 26 -5.33 12.53 48.39
N ARG A 27 -4.05 12.79 48.56
CA ARG A 27 -3.53 13.55 49.71
C ARG A 27 -3.66 15.05 49.44
N LEU A 28 -4.49 15.71 50.24
CA LEU A 28 -4.57 17.18 50.36
C LEU A 28 -3.35 17.69 51.13
N ILE A 29 -2.47 18.42 50.47
CA ILE A 29 -1.44 19.24 51.15
C ILE A 29 -1.96 20.68 51.21
N ARG A 30 -2.28 21.11 52.43
CA ARG A 30 -2.55 22.52 52.73
C ARG A 30 -1.21 23.21 52.96
N THR A 31 -0.84 24.16 52.11
CA THR A 31 0.24 25.11 52.40
C THR A 31 -0.37 26.49 52.65
N ALA A 32 -0.11 26.99 53.83
CA ALA A 32 -0.47 28.36 54.25
C ALA A 32 0.46 29.35 53.54
N ALA A 33 -0.10 30.32 52.84
CA ALA A 33 0.64 31.43 52.27
C ALA A 33 0.56 32.65 53.19
N ALA A 34 1.70 33.10 53.68
CA ALA A 34 1.86 34.36 54.35
C ALA A 34 1.91 35.50 53.33
N ALA A 35 1.03 36.47 53.44
CA ALA A 35 1.02 37.66 52.63
C ALA A 35 2.05 38.68 53.12
N ALA A 36 3.04 39.01 52.30
CA ALA A 36 3.86 40.19 52.45
C ALA A 36 3.49 41.20 51.35
N ALA A 37 2.88 42.30 51.74
CA ALA A 37 2.56 43.41 50.83
C ALA A 37 3.81 44.24 50.53
N VAL A 38 4.29 44.22 49.30
CA VAL A 38 5.28 45.17 48.80
C VAL A 38 4.61 46.01 47.73
N SER A 39 4.41 47.28 48.01
CA SER A 39 3.89 48.27 47.07
C SER A 39 5.01 48.70 46.12
N VAL A 40 4.91 48.30 44.88
CA VAL A 40 5.78 48.78 43.77
C VAL A 40 4.89 49.55 42.80
N THR A 41 5.13 50.85 42.71
CA THR A 41 4.55 51.74 41.71
C THR A 41 5.22 51.42 40.33
N ALA A 42 4.48 50.74 39.47
CA ALA A 42 4.91 50.46 38.13
C ALA A 42 4.34 51.48 37.13
N THR A 43 5.22 52.26 36.52
CA THR A 43 4.92 53.08 35.33
C THR A 43 4.64 52.13 34.15
N SER A 44 3.40 52.10 33.71
CA SER A 44 2.98 51.29 32.55
C SER A 44 3.42 51.91 31.26
N SER A 45 4.50 51.41 30.68
CA SER A 45 4.80 51.63 29.26
C SER A 45 3.98 50.62 28.41
N LEU A 46 2.97 51.12 27.72
CA LEU A 46 2.18 50.34 26.79
C LEU A 46 3.03 50.02 25.54
N VAL A 47 3.67 48.85 25.51
CA VAL A 47 4.24 48.31 24.28
C VAL A 47 3.11 47.66 23.49
N MET A 48 2.67 48.35 22.44
CA MET A 48 1.76 47.76 21.46
C MET A 48 2.48 46.62 20.70
N MET A 49 2.27 45.37 21.14
CA MET A 49 2.64 44.20 20.36
C MET A 49 1.65 44.03 19.20
N THR A 50 2.09 44.30 17.98
CA THR A 50 1.36 43.93 16.79
C THR A 50 1.35 42.40 16.65
N PRO A 51 0.18 41.74 16.43
CA PRO A 51 0.17 40.31 16.24
C PRO A 51 0.85 39.96 14.92
N THR A 52 1.98 39.26 15.01
CA THR A 52 2.66 38.72 13.83
C THR A 52 1.83 37.57 13.28
N THR A 53 1.15 37.80 12.17
CA THR A 53 0.33 36.80 11.45
C THR A 53 1.21 35.82 10.65
N ALA A 54 2.12 35.11 11.32
CA ALA A 54 3.01 34.13 10.69
C ALA A 54 2.49 32.68 10.69
N ALA A 55 1.32 32.42 11.28
CA ALA A 55 0.81 31.07 11.50
C ALA A 55 0.29 30.29 10.25
N PRO A 56 -0.30 30.89 9.19
CA PRO A 56 -0.85 30.10 8.09
C PRO A 56 0.17 29.54 7.10
N ALA A 57 1.34 30.17 6.96
CA ALA A 57 2.36 29.72 5.99
C ALA A 57 3.10 28.45 6.44
N LEU A 58 3.29 28.24 7.74
CA LEU A 58 3.99 27.06 8.28
C LEU A 58 3.09 25.80 8.24
N ALA A 59 1.77 25.95 8.42
CA ALA A 59 0.82 24.85 8.35
C ALA A 59 0.65 24.30 6.91
N ALA A 60 0.72 25.16 5.90
CA ALA A 60 0.66 24.76 4.49
C ALA A 60 1.91 23.97 4.02
N GLN A 61 3.03 24.14 4.71
CA GLN A 61 4.30 23.49 4.37
C GLN A 61 4.42 22.06 4.96
N LEU A 62 3.54 21.69 5.89
CA LEU A 62 3.58 20.40 6.60
C LEU A 62 2.51 19.39 6.13
N ALA A 63 1.61 19.77 5.25
CA ALA A 63 0.62 18.84 4.70
C ALA A 63 1.29 17.90 3.69
N ALA A 64 1.26 16.58 3.98
CA ALA A 64 1.71 15.58 3.02
C ALA A 64 0.92 15.72 1.70
N PRO A 65 1.55 15.47 0.53
CA PRO A 65 0.84 15.43 -0.73
C PRO A 65 -0.39 14.51 -0.64
N GLN A 66 -1.44 14.86 -1.37
CA GLN A 66 -2.68 14.09 -1.42
C GLN A 66 -2.81 13.42 -2.79
N ALA A 67 -3.05 12.12 -2.81
CA ALA A 67 -3.36 11.38 -4.02
C ALA A 67 -4.68 11.87 -4.62
N ARG A 68 -4.72 11.92 -5.95
CA ARG A 68 -5.91 12.36 -6.70
C ARG A 68 -6.40 11.24 -7.61
N SER A 69 -7.71 11.07 -7.67
CA SER A 69 -8.35 10.17 -8.63
C SER A 69 -8.12 10.64 -10.06
N PHE A 70 -7.98 9.69 -10.98
CA PHE A 70 -7.82 9.97 -12.41
C PHE A 70 -8.34 8.78 -13.24
N SER A 71 -8.38 8.91 -14.57
CA SER A 71 -8.91 7.88 -15.47
C SER A 71 -8.00 6.66 -15.69
N GLY A 72 -6.87 6.59 -14.96
CA GLY A 72 -5.94 5.47 -15.07
C GLY A 72 -4.91 5.60 -16.19
N THR A 73 -4.05 4.59 -16.31
CA THR A 73 -3.12 4.38 -17.43
C THR A 73 -3.28 2.97 -17.95
N PRO A 74 -3.09 2.71 -19.25
CA PRO A 74 -3.32 1.38 -19.83
C PRO A 74 -2.48 0.26 -19.17
N ALA A 75 -1.23 0.56 -18.76
CA ALA A 75 -0.34 -0.47 -18.21
C ALA A 75 -0.62 -0.80 -16.73
N VAL A 76 -1.36 0.03 -15.98
CA VAL A 76 -1.69 -0.21 -14.58
C VAL A 76 -3.17 -0.56 -14.45
N GLY A 77 -3.49 -1.51 -13.58
CA GLY A 77 -4.86 -1.97 -13.43
C GLY A 77 -5.14 -2.66 -12.10
N ALA A 78 -6.39 -2.99 -11.88
CA ALA A 78 -6.85 -3.67 -10.69
C ALA A 78 -6.82 -5.20 -10.85
N LEU A 79 -6.47 -5.90 -9.77
CA LEU A 79 -6.63 -7.36 -9.65
C LEU A 79 -8.01 -7.67 -9.07
N PHE A 80 -8.77 -8.50 -9.76
CA PHE A 80 -10.12 -8.90 -9.40
C PHE A 80 -10.20 -10.35 -8.98
N THR A 81 -11.13 -10.63 -8.07
CA THR A 81 -11.58 -11.96 -7.70
C THR A 81 -13.11 -11.98 -7.60
N ARG A 82 -13.70 -13.19 -7.50
CA ARG A 82 -15.12 -13.33 -7.17
C ARG A 82 -15.26 -13.65 -5.67
N LYS A 83 -16.07 -12.85 -4.97
CA LYS A 83 -16.48 -13.08 -3.60
C LYS A 83 -18.01 -13.20 -3.58
N ASN A 84 -18.53 -14.35 -3.17
CA ASN A 84 -19.97 -14.63 -3.16
C ASN A 84 -20.66 -14.32 -4.52
N GLY A 85 -20.02 -14.68 -5.63
CA GLY A 85 -20.54 -14.41 -6.98
C GLY A 85 -20.25 -13.01 -7.52
N THR A 86 -19.97 -12.03 -6.67
CA THR A 86 -19.68 -10.64 -7.04
C THR A 86 -18.21 -10.47 -7.43
N LEU A 87 -17.98 -9.75 -8.51
CA LEU A 87 -16.63 -9.39 -8.96
C LEU A 87 -16.14 -8.18 -8.15
N THR A 88 -15.06 -8.33 -7.39
CA THR A 88 -14.46 -7.28 -6.58
C THR A 88 -12.97 -7.17 -6.85
N HIS A 89 -12.43 -5.96 -6.93
CA HIS A 89 -10.98 -5.78 -6.96
C HIS A 89 -10.41 -5.74 -5.54
N PHE A 90 -9.15 -6.09 -5.39
CA PHE A 90 -8.54 -6.28 -4.08
C PHE A 90 -7.06 -5.85 -4.00
N CYS A 91 -6.43 -5.62 -5.14
CA CYS A 91 -5.04 -5.17 -5.27
C CYS A 91 -4.83 -4.50 -6.63
N THR A 92 -3.71 -3.85 -6.75
CA THR A 92 -3.21 -3.21 -7.97
C THR A 92 -2.09 -4.05 -8.59
N ALA A 93 -1.95 -4.03 -9.90
CA ALA A 93 -0.82 -4.60 -10.63
C ALA A 93 -0.47 -3.71 -11.82
N SER A 94 0.72 -3.89 -12.38
CA SER A 94 1.10 -3.26 -13.64
C SER A 94 1.73 -4.25 -14.62
N VAL A 95 1.57 -4.00 -15.91
CA VAL A 95 2.23 -4.76 -16.97
C VAL A 95 3.70 -4.39 -16.98
N VAL A 96 4.58 -5.39 -16.96
CA VAL A 96 6.04 -5.21 -17.04
C VAL A 96 6.54 -5.87 -18.32
N HIS A 97 7.45 -5.18 -18.99
CA HIS A 97 8.08 -5.69 -20.22
C HIS A 97 8.64 -7.10 -20.02
N SER A 98 8.38 -7.98 -20.98
CA SER A 98 8.96 -9.31 -21.07
C SER A 98 8.94 -9.81 -22.51
N THR A 99 9.83 -10.71 -22.85
CA THR A 99 9.89 -11.31 -24.22
C THR A 99 8.55 -11.92 -24.64
N ARG A 100 7.79 -12.48 -23.68
CA ARG A 100 6.47 -13.07 -23.93
C ARG A 100 5.34 -12.03 -23.93
N GLY A 101 5.59 -10.80 -23.45
CA GLY A 101 4.63 -9.69 -23.40
C GLY A 101 3.37 -9.97 -22.56
N ASN A 102 3.50 -10.77 -21.50
CA ASN A 102 2.38 -11.24 -20.68
C ASN A 102 2.67 -11.18 -19.17
N LEU A 103 3.69 -10.43 -18.76
CA LEU A 103 4.14 -10.35 -17.38
C LEU A 103 3.47 -9.18 -16.65
N LEU A 104 3.04 -9.42 -15.42
CA LEU A 104 2.57 -8.41 -14.48
C LEU A 104 3.48 -8.39 -13.25
N ILE A 105 3.54 -7.24 -12.56
CA ILE A 105 4.13 -7.10 -11.23
C ILE A 105 3.09 -6.62 -10.23
N THR A 106 3.13 -7.13 -9.00
CA THR A 106 2.29 -6.75 -7.86
C THR A 106 3.01 -7.09 -6.56
N ALA A 107 2.40 -6.85 -5.40
CA ALA A 107 2.91 -7.32 -4.12
C ALA A 107 2.65 -8.83 -3.94
N ALA A 108 3.55 -9.53 -3.24
CA ALA A 108 3.40 -10.96 -2.99
C ALA A 108 2.25 -11.27 -2.02
N HIS A 109 1.98 -10.37 -1.04
CA HIS A 109 0.84 -10.52 -0.14
C HIS A 109 -0.51 -10.49 -0.87
N CYS A 110 -0.61 -9.82 -2.02
CA CYS A 110 -1.80 -9.84 -2.86
C CYS A 110 -2.18 -11.24 -3.35
N MET A 111 -1.20 -12.11 -3.50
CA MET A 111 -1.40 -13.49 -3.96
C MET A 111 -1.42 -14.52 -2.82
N GLN A 112 -1.24 -14.07 -1.58
CA GLN A 112 -1.22 -14.94 -0.41
C GLN A 112 -2.56 -15.65 -0.22
N GLY A 113 -2.52 -16.98 -0.05
CA GLY A 113 -3.72 -17.80 0.16
C GLY A 113 -4.66 -17.87 -1.05
N ARG A 114 -4.31 -17.29 -2.19
CA ARG A 114 -5.15 -17.30 -3.40
C ARG A 114 -4.81 -18.47 -4.29
N SER A 115 -5.80 -19.27 -4.60
CA SER A 115 -5.70 -20.29 -5.64
C SER A 115 -5.88 -19.65 -7.00
N LEU A 116 -5.12 -20.12 -7.99
CA LEU A 116 -5.30 -19.78 -9.41
C LEU A 116 -6.10 -20.86 -10.17
N LYS A 117 -6.61 -21.84 -9.44
CA LYS A 117 -7.49 -22.90 -9.99
C LYS A 117 -8.87 -22.84 -9.32
N PRO A 118 -9.98 -22.93 -10.06
CA PRO A 118 -10.04 -22.97 -11.53
C PRO A 118 -9.56 -21.66 -12.18
N ALA A 119 -9.18 -21.73 -13.46
CA ALA A 119 -8.73 -20.57 -14.21
C ALA A 119 -9.79 -19.44 -14.21
N GLY A 120 -9.36 -18.20 -13.97
CA GLY A 120 -10.25 -17.05 -13.94
C GLY A 120 -10.74 -16.64 -12.55
N VAL A 121 -10.33 -17.33 -11.48
CA VAL A 121 -10.56 -16.91 -10.09
C VAL A 121 -9.90 -15.56 -9.82
N VAL A 122 -8.67 -15.35 -10.35
CA VAL A 122 -8.00 -14.06 -10.33
C VAL A 122 -7.87 -13.55 -11.75
N THR A 123 -8.30 -12.32 -11.98
CA THR A 123 -8.16 -11.62 -13.26
C THR A 123 -7.55 -10.25 -13.06
N PHE A 124 -6.82 -9.77 -14.05
CA PHE A 124 -6.25 -8.43 -14.13
C PHE A 124 -7.03 -7.59 -15.13
N ALA A 125 -7.36 -6.38 -14.76
CA ALA A 125 -8.08 -5.42 -15.61
C ALA A 125 -7.23 -4.15 -15.83
N PRO A 126 -6.40 -4.11 -16.90
CA PRO A 126 -5.57 -2.97 -17.20
C PRO A 126 -6.42 -1.75 -17.60
N GLY A 127 -6.05 -0.58 -17.06
CA GLY A 127 -6.77 0.68 -17.32
C GLY A 127 -8.19 0.73 -16.75
N TYR A 128 -8.53 -0.14 -15.80
CA TYR A 128 -9.86 -0.16 -15.18
C TYR A 128 -10.26 1.21 -14.62
N HIS A 129 -11.50 1.61 -14.83
CA HIS A 129 -12.11 2.80 -14.22
C HIS A 129 -13.63 2.74 -14.32
N ASN A 130 -14.35 3.14 -13.27
CA ASN A 130 -15.81 3.29 -13.23
C ASN A 130 -16.58 2.10 -13.84
N GLY A 131 -16.21 0.87 -13.51
CA GLY A 131 -16.86 -0.32 -14.07
C GLY A 131 -16.44 -0.67 -15.51
N HIS A 132 -15.62 0.18 -16.17
CA HIS A 132 -15.16 -0.05 -17.53
C HIS A 132 -13.86 -0.86 -17.59
N PHE A 133 -13.78 -1.76 -18.55
CA PHE A 133 -12.65 -2.65 -18.81
C PHE A 133 -12.07 -2.36 -20.22
N PRO A 134 -11.39 -1.22 -20.45
CA PRO A 134 -11.02 -0.75 -21.79
C PRO A 134 -10.12 -1.74 -22.55
N HIS A 135 -9.30 -2.49 -21.83
CA HIS A 135 -8.43 -3.52 -22.40
C HIS A 135 -8.90 -4.95 -22.04
N GLY A 136 -10.15 -5.09 -21.56
CA GLY A 136 -10.73 -6.35 -21.13
C GLY A 136 -10.13 -6.87 -19.82
N ARG A 137 -10.51 -8.10 -19.46
CA ARG A 137 -9.97 -8.80 -18.28
C ARG A 137 -9.05 -9.94 -18.72
N TRP A 138 -7.93 -10.11 -18.03
CA TRP A 138 -6.88 -11.07 -18.35
C TRP A 138 -6.76 -12.07 -17.19
N ILE A 139 -6.84 -13.36 -17.50
CA ILE A 139 -6.75 -14.43 -16.50
C ILE A 139 -5.32 -14.52 -15.99
N VAL A 140 -5.13 -14.48 -14.66
CA VAL A 140 -3.85 -14.78 -14.01
C VAL A 140 -3.68 -16.30 -13.98
N ARG A 141 -2.62 -16.82 -14.60
CA ARG A 141 -2.36 -18.26 -14.79
C ARG A 141 -1.26 -18.81 -13.91
N ALA A 142 -0.29 -17.96 -13.54
CA ALA A 142 0.82 -18.33 -12.67
C ALA A 142 1.24 -17.14 -11.81
N SER A 143 1.82 -17.43 -10.65
CA SER A 143 2.38 -16.47 -9.71
C SER A 143 3.76 -16.95 -9.28
N TYR A 144 4.74 -16.05 -9.34
CA TYR A 144 6.11 -16.25 -8.93
C TYR A 144 6.41 -15.32 -7.76
N THR A 145 6.78 -15.91 -6.63
CA THR A 145 7.21 -15.21 -5.41
C THR A 145 8.53 -15.78 -4.93
N ASP A 146 9.31 -15.01 -4.20
CA ASP A 146 10.57 -15.45 -3.63
C ASP A 146 10.35 -16.54 -2.56
N SER A 147 11.36 -17.38 -2.36
CA SER A 147 11.34 -18.45 -1.34
C SER A 147 11.30 -17.89 0.08
N ARG A 148 11.97 -16.76 0.34
CA ARG A 148 11.96 -16.08 1.65
C ARG A 148 10.58 -15.52 1.97
N TRP A 149 9.89 -14.93 0.98
CA TRP A 149 8.50 -14.56 1.15
C TRP A 149 7.63 -15.77 1.53
N LYS A 150 7.80 -16.90 0.85
CA LYS A 150 7.04 -18.12 1.15
C LYS A 150 7.31 -18.66 2.54
N ALA A 151 8.58 -18.64 2.97
CA ALA A 151 9.03 -19.23 4.24
C ALA A 151 8.68 -18.34 5.45
N SER A 152 8.91 -17.03 5.37
CA SER A 152 8.88 -16.13 6.53
C SER A 152 8.10 -14.84 6.33
N ARG A 153 7.52 -14.62 5.15
CA ARG A 153 6.89 -13.34 4.80
C ARG A 153 7.88 -12.16 4.90
N ASP A 154 9.14 -12.39 4.48
CA ASP A 154 10.16 -11.36 4.53
C ASP A 154 9.69 -10.11 3.75
N PRO A 155 9.53 -8.95 4.39
CA PRO A 155 9.07 -7.74 3.72
C PRO A 155 9.98 -7.28 2.57
N ASN A 156 11.26 -7.67 2.57
CA ASN A 156 12.19 -7.35 1.48
C ASN A 156 11.89 -8.13 0.19
N ASP A 157 11.02 -9.12 0.25
CA ASP A 157 10.63 -10.00 -0.86
C ASP A 157 9.12 -9.97 -1.13
N ASP A 158 8.40 -8.94 -0.64
CA ASP A 158 6.97 -8.77 -0.86
C ASP A 158 6.68 -8.26 -2.29
N VAL A 159 7.12 -9.03 -3.26
CA VAL A 159 6.94 -8.80 -4.70
C VAL A 159 6.52 -10.10 -5.37
N ALA A 160 5.57 -10.03 -6.27
CA ALA A 160 5.16 -11.14 -7.14
C ALA A 160 5.17 -10.74 -8.61
N PHE A 161 5.64 -11.65 -9.47
CA PHE A 161 5.38 -11.59 -10.89
C PHE A 161 4.28 -12.57 -11.26
N LEU A 162 3.33 -12.11 -12.09
CA LEU A 162 2.20 -12.92 -12.51
C LEU A 162 2.25 -13.10 -14.03
N ILE A 163 1.82 -14.27 -14.50
CA ILE A 163 1.58 -14.50 -15.94
C ILE A 163 0.10 -14.25 -16.21
N ALA A 164 -0.18 -13.22 -16.99
CA ALA A 164 -1.52 -12.94 -17.49
C ALA A 164 -1.72 -13.60 -18.86
N GLY A 165 -2.89 -14.19 -19.10
CA GLY A 165 -3.15 -14.91 -20.34
C GLY A 165 -4.53 -14.67 -20.93
N ARG A 166 -4.54 -14.46 -22.23
CA ARG A 166 -5.73 -14.46 -23.08
C ARG A 166 -5.29 -15.09 -24.41
N ARG A 167 -5.91 -16.21 -24.80
CA ARG A 167 -5.51 -17.05 -25.93
C ARG A 167 -4.70 -16.34 -27.02
N GLY A 168 -3.38 -16.66 -27.12
CA GLY A 168 -2.48 -16.16 -28.18
C GLY A 168 -2.19 -14.64 -28.16
N VAL A 169 -2.70 -13.91 -27.18
CA VAL A 169 -2.64 -12.45 -27.15
C VAL A 169 -1.62 -12.00 -26.10
N ARG A 170 -0.75 -11.05 -26.48
CA ARG A 170 0.23 -10.42 -25.60
C ARG A 170 -0.37 -9.14 -25.02
N ILE A 171 -0.51 -9.04 -23.70
CA ILE A 171 -1.11 -7.89 -23.03
C ILE A 171 -0.34 -6.60 -23.32
N GLU A 172 0.99 -6.67 -23.29
CA GLU A 172 1.89 -5.55 -23.53
C GLU A 172 1.63 -4.84 -24.87
N LYS A 173 1.16 -5.58 -25.90
CA LYS A 173 0.82 -4.99 -27.21
C LYS A 173 -0.35 -4.00 -27.14
N TYR A 174 -1.23 -4.16 -26.17
CA TYR A 174 -2.45 -3.35 -26.03
C TYR A 174 -2.32 -2.23 -24.99
N THR A 175 -1.45 -2.43 -24.00
CA THR A 175 -1.36 -1.56 -22.83
C THR A 175 -0.04 -0.80 -22.74
N GLY A 176 0.97 -1.20 -23.54
CA GLY A 176 2.35 -0.90 -23.21
C GLY A 176 2.77 -1.66 -21.96
N ALA A 177 3.97 -1.38 -21.47
CA ALA A 177 4.53 -2.00 -20.27
C ALA A 177 5.50 -1.07 -19.56
N GLU A 178 5.61 -1.23 -18.25
CA GLU A 178 6.64 -0.63 -17.43
C GLU A 178 7.98 -1.35 -17.67
N THR A 179 9.09 -0.65 -17.55
CA THR A 179 10.42 -1.26 -17.57
C THR A 179 10.86 -1.55 -16.15
N LEU A 180 11.19 -2.78 -15.80
CA LEU A 180 11.72 -3.10 -14.48
C LEU A 180 13.06 -2.37 -14.25
N ALA A 181 13.19 -1.73 -13.09
CA ALA A 181 14.41 -1.05 -12.66
C ALA A 181 14.85 -1.56 -11.29
N THR A 182 16.05 -2.12 -11.22
CA THR A 182 16.67 -2.58 -9.99
C THR A 182 17.88 -1.72 -9.63
N GLY A 183 18.23 -1.64 -8.33
CA GLY A 183 19.38 -0.85 -7.87
C GLY A 183 19.22 0.66 -8.03
N THR A 184 17.99 1.17 -8.14
CA THR A 184 17.72 2.60 -8.32
C THR A 184 18.19 3.40 -7.10
N SER A 185 18.92 4.51 -7.35
CA SER A 185 19.36 5.41 -6.28
C SER A 185 18.20 6.20 -5.69
N LEU A 186 18.25 6.43 -4.38
CA LEU A 186 17.28 7.22 -3.62
C LEU A 186 17.97 8.44 -3.01
N PRO A 187 17.30 9.59 -2.78
CA PRO A 187 15.88 9.79 -3.05
C PRO A 187 15.56 9.89 -4.56
N ARG A 188 14.32 9.53 -4.93
CA ARG A 188 13.84 9.57 -6.31
C ARG A 188 12.41 10.09 -6.37
N GLU A 189 12.14 11.06 -7.25
CA GLU A 189 10.76 11.43 -7.55
C GLU A 189 10.06 10.31 -8.32
N VAL A 190 8.90 9.91 -7.82
CA VAL A 190 8.11 8.82 -8.38
C VAL A 190 6.64 9.22 -8.47
N LYS A 191 5.94 8.66 -9.45
CA LYS A 191 4.49 8.59 -9.49
C LYS A 191 4.07 7.24 -8.96
N VAL A 192 3.27 7.21 -7.92
CA VAL A 192 2.65 5.97 -7.42
C VAL A 192 1.21 5.94 -7.91
N ILE A 193 0.76 4.76 -8.38
CA ILE A 193 -0.61 4.54 -8.84
C ILE A 193 -1.19 3.37 -8.05
N GLY A 194 -2.42 3.51 -7.54
CA GLY A 194 -3.10 2.44 -6.82
C GLY A 194 -4.60 2.46 -7.06
N TYR A 195 -5.25 1.30 -6.88
CA TYR A 195 -6.69 1.11 -6.97
C TYR A 195 -7.25 0.85 -5.58
N PRO A 196 -7.78 1.88 -4.85
CA PRO A 196 -8.47 1.66 -3.58
C PRO A 196 -9.65 0.70 -3.79
N ASP A 197 -9.83 -0.31 -2.94
CA ASP A 197 -10.91 -1.29 -3.09
C ASP A 197 -12.31 -0.73 -2.80
N THR A 198 -12.36 0.48 -2.24
CA THR A 198 -13.58 1.25 -1.98
C THR A 198 -13.93 2.25 -3.09
N ALA A 199 -13.11 2.33 -4.17
CA ALA A 199 -13.31 3.32 -5.23
C ALA A 199 -13.12 2.68 -6.62
N GLU A 200 -13.92 3.11 -7.57
CA GLU A 200 -13.92 2.62 -8.94
C GLU A 200 -12.87 3.34 -9.83
N LEU A 201 -12.21 4.36 -9.30
CA LEU A 201 -11.14 5.11 -9.97
C LEU A 201 -9.79 4.84 -9.28
N PRO A 202 -8.70 4.71 -10.05
CA PRO A 202 -7.37 4.72 -9.46
C PRO A 202 -7.01 6.10 -8.92
N VAL A 203 -6.13 6.10 -7.94
CA VAL A 203 -5.49 7.31 -7.42
C VAL A 203 -4.03 7.38 -7.84
N SER A 204 -3.50 8.58 -7.95
CA SER A 204 -2.07 8.78 -8.16
C SER A 204 -1.54 10.01 -7.45
N CYS A 205 -0.25 9.95 -7.11
CA CYS A 205 0.47 11.03 -6.46
C CYS A 205 1.93 11.07 -6.95
N TRP A 206 2.49 12.25 -7.04
CA TRP A 206 3.91 12.49 -7.25
C TRP A 206 4.55 12.92 -5.93
N ALA A 207 5.57 12.20 -5.47
CA ALA A 207 6.39 12.59 -4.33
C ALA A 207 7.76 11.89 -4.39
N LYS A 208 8.66 12.25 -3.47
CA LYS A 208 9.98 11.62 -3.38
C LYS A 208 9.90 10.31 -2.60
N ALA A 209 10.21 9.20 -3.24
CA ALA A 209 10.56 7.96 -2.55
C ALA A 209 11.93 8.12 -1.89
N ARG A 210 12.04 7.73 -0.62
CA ARG A 210 13.25 7.81 0.20
C ARG A 210 13.61 6.42 0.73
N ALA A 211 14.89 6.22 1.08
CA ALA A 211 15.29 4.97 1.74
C ALA A 211 14.69 4.90 3.15
N PHE A 212 14.15 3.74 3.48
CA PHE A 212 13.73 3.38 4.83
C PHE A 212 14.49 2.12 5.23
N THR A 213 15.44 2.29 6.15
CA THR A 213 16.32 1.22 6.59
C THR A 213 16.18 0.99 8.09
N ARG A 214 15.99 -0.26 8.48
CA ARG A 214 16.03 -0.76 9.87
C ARG A 214 16.84 -2.06 9.88
N PRO A 215 17.24 -2.60 11.02
CA PRO A 215 17.84 -3.93 11.07
C PRO A 215 17.01 -4.93 10.26
N HIS A 216 17.66 -5.60 9.31
CA HIS A 216 17.05 -6.58 8.38
C HIS A 216 15.99 -6.04 7.39
N LEU A 217 15.68 -4.73 7.38
CA LEU A 217 14.75 -4.11 6.43
C LEU A 217 15.48 -3.18 5.46
N ARG A 218 15.23 -3.35 4.18
CA ARG A 218 15.65 -2.47 3.08
C ARG A 218 14.44 -2.12 2.24
N GLN A 219 13.84 -1.00 2.58
CA GLN A 219 12.58 -0.56 1.98
C GLN A 219 12.73 0.82 1.34
N GLU A 220 11.76 1.19 0.56
CA GLU A 220 11.47 2.54 0.12
C GLU A 220 10.25 3.04 0.86
N VAL A 221 10.23 4.32 1.22
CA VAL A 221 9.08 5.00 1.83
C VAL A 221 8.64 6.16 0.95
N PHE A 222 7.34 6.29 0.82
CA PHE A 222 6.66 7.30 0.00
C PHE A 222 5.54 7.94 0.83
N ASP A 223 5.67 9.24 1.04
CA ASP A 223 4.72 10.03 1.83
C ASP A 223 3.74 10.74 0.89
N CYS A 224 2.53 10.22 0.81
CA CYS A 224 1.38 10.82 0.13
C CYS A 224 0.11 10.19 0.66
N ALA A 225 -0.85 11.00 1.09
CA ALA A 225 -2.10 10.51 1.64
C ALA A 225 -3.07 10.01 0.55
N GLY A 226 -3.94 9.05 0.90
CA GLY A 226 -4.98 8.53 0.00
C GLY A 226 -4.73 7.12 -0.53
N TYR A 227 -3.71 6.42 -0.01
CA TYR A 227 -3.46 5.01 -0.35
C TYR A 227 -4.04 4.10 0.74
N THR A 228 -5.21 3.53 0.44
CA THR A 228 -5.95 2.61 1.31
C THR A 228 -5.85 1.18 0.80
N ASP A 229 -6.57 0.24 1.43
CA ASP A 229 -6.67 -1.15 0.98
C ASP A 229 -7.02 -1.20 -0.53
N GLY A 230 -6.52 -2.22 -1.21
CA GLY A 230 -6.64 -2.34 -2.68
C GLY A 230 -5.51 -1.66 -3.45
N THR A 231 -4.86 -0.61 -2.92
CA THR A 231 -3.71 0.03 -3.59
C THR A 231 -2.43 -0.82 -3.55
N SER A 232 -2.37 -1.84 -2.70
CA SER A 232 -1.30 -2.84 -2.62
C SER A 232 -0.91 -3.36 -4.00
N GLY A 233 0.39 -3.46 -4.26
CA GLY A 233 0.93 -3.85 -5.58
C GLY A 233 1.00 -2.71 -6.59
N GLY A 234 0.52 -1.51 -6.23
CA GLY A 234 0.61 -0.30 -7.06
C GLY A 234 2.06 0.10 -7.33
N PRO A 235 2.45 0.39 -8.58
CA PRO A 235 3.83 0.62 -8.96
C PRO A 235 4.36 1.99 -8.50
N PHE A 236 5.64 2.03 -8.08
CA PHE A 236 6.44 3.25 -7.93
C PHE A 236 7.16 3.49 -9.25
N LEU A 237 6.70 4.49 -10.00
CA LEU A 237 7.17 4.78 -11.37
C LEU A 237 8.01 6.05 -11.41
N TYR A 238 9.16 5.99 -12.07
CA TYR A 238 9.94 7.17 -12.41
C TYR A 238 10.22 7.24 -13.92
N ARG A 239 10.63 8.42 -14.43
CA ARG A 239 10.76 8.68 -15.87
C ARG A 239 9.48 8.30 -16.64
N VAL A 240 8.33 8.71 -16.09
CA VAL A 240 7.03 8.42 -16.70
C VAL A 240 6.86 9.23 -17.98
N SER A 241 6.55 8.54 -19.07
CA SER A 241 6.25 9.15 -20.37
C SER A 241 4.93 9.91 -20.30
N LYS A 242 4.92 11.15 -20.73
CA LYS A 242 3.69 11.96 -20.81
C LYS A 242 2.71 11.43 -21.86
N THR A 243 3.20 10.73 -22.89
CA THR A 243 2.39 10.21 -24.00
C THR A 243 1.73 8.88 -23.65
N THR A 244 2.51 7.93 -23.09
CA THR A 244 2.02 6.56 -22.83
C THR A 244 1.60 6.33 -21.39
N GLY A 245 2.05 7.19 -20.47
CA GLY A 245 1.85 6.99 -19.02
C GLY A 245 2.71 5.87 -18.43
N THR A 246 3.51 5.16 -19.24
CA THR A 246 4.44 4.12 -18.78
C THR A 246 5.78 4.72 -18.32
N GLY A 247 6.47 4.02 -17.44
CA GLY A 247 7.75 4.46 -16.90
C GLY A 247 8.64 3.29 -16.49
N ARG A 248 9.54 3.57 -15.55
CA ARG A 248 10.40 2.55 -14.93
C ARG A 248 9.87 2.21 -13.55
N VAL A 249 9.48 0.96 -13.34
CA VAL A 249 9.00 0.47 -12.04
C VAL A 249 10.18 0.09 -11.16
N MET A 250 10.31 0.75 -10.00
CA MET A 250 11.39 0.52 -9.03
C MET A 250 10.90 -0.03 -7.70
N GLY A 251 9.59 -0.09 -7.48
CA GLY A 251 8.93 -0.58 -6.29
C GLY A 251 7.46 -0.85 -6.55
N VAL A 252 6.80 -1.53 -5.60
CA VAL A 252 5.34 -1.70 -5.55
C VAL A 252 4.86 -1.49 -4.11
N ILE A 253 3.68 -0.93 -3.90
CA ILE A 253 3.09 -0.81 -2.56
C ILE A 253 3.03 -2.20 -1.92
N GLY A 254 3.84 -2.41 -0.87
CA GLY A 254 4.04 -3.68 -0.20
C GLY A 254 5.23 -3.60 0.76
N GLY A 255 5.77 -4.75 1.17
CA GLY A 255 6.92 -4.82 2.06
C GLY A 255 6.56 -4.56 3.52
N TYR A 256 7.23 -3.59 4.16
CA TYR A 256 7.01 -3.29 5.56
C TYR A 256 5.55 -2.94 5.83
N GLN A 257 4.94 -3.62 6.82
CA GLN A 257 3.51 -3.49 7.14
C GLN A 257 2.58 -3.72 5.94
N GLN A 258 2.98 -4.59 4.99
CA GLN A 258 2.25 -4.87 3.74
C GLN A 258 1.92 -3.61 2.90
N GLY A 259 2.80 -2.60 2.99
CA GLY A 259 2.65 -1.34 2.26
C GLY A 259 2.34 -0.13 3.13
N GLY A 260 2.08 -0.32 4.44
CA GLY A 260 1.83 0.75 5.41
C GLY A 260 0.56 0.53 6.22
N ASN A 261 0.52 1.09 7.43
CA ASN A 261 -0.63 0.99 8.35
C ASN A 261 -1.53 2.23 8.31
N THR A 262 -1.17 3.23 7.51
CA THR A 262 -1.94 4.47 7.38
C THR A 262 -2.07 4.85 5.91
N PRO A 263 -3.15 5.53 5.51
CA PRO A 263 -3.29 5.99 4.13
C PRO A 263 -2.25 7.03 3.70
N ALA A 264 -1.47 7.59 4.64
CA ALA A 264 -0.54 8.69 4.40
C ALA A 264 0.87 8.23 4.01
N ILE A 265 1.23 6.99 4.34
CA ILE A 265 2.60 6.48 4.15
C ILE A 265 2.52 5.12 3.47
N SER A 266 3.23 4.99 2.36
CA SER A 266 3.38 3.72 1.65
C SER A 266 4.82 3.24 1.65
N TYR A 267 5.01 1.93 1.71
CA TYR A 267 6.32 1.27 1.64
C TYR A 267 6.40 0.38 0.41
N SER A 268 7.64 0.10 0.00
CA SER A 268 7.97 -0.92 -1.00
C SER A 268 9.25 -1.63 -0.61
N ALA A 269 9.34 -2.93 -0.87
CA ALA A 269 10.62 -3.61 -0.93
C ALA A 269 11.55 -2.92 -1.93
N ARG A 270 12.82 -2.71 -1.62
CA ARG A 270 13.79 -2.23 -2.60
C ARG A 270 14.05 -3.28 -3.67
N PHE A 271 13.92 -2.88 -4.92
CA PHE A 271 14.22 -3.76 -6.05
C PHE A 271 15.74 -3.90 -6.22
N LEU A 272 16.29 -4.97 -5.70
CA LEU A 272 17.70 -5.31 -5.75
C LEU A 272 17.90 -6.62 -6.54
N ALA A 273 19.04 -7.30 -6.34
CA ALA A 273 19.37 -8.55 -7.03
C ALA A 273 18.34 -9.67 -6.84
N ASN A 274 17.68 -9.73 -5.66
CA ASN A 274 16.60 -10.69 -5.38
C ASN A 274 15.42 -10.53 -6.35
N ILE A 275 14.99 -9.28 -6.60
CA ILE A 275 13.87 -9.01 -7.53
C ILE A 275 14.30 -9.23 -8.98
N ALA A 276 15.54 -8.90 -9.34
CA ALA A 276 16.09 -9.23 -10.65
C ALA A 276 16.11 -10.74 -10.91
N ALA A 277 16.50 -11.54 -9.91
CA ALA A 277 16.49 -12.99 -9.99
C ALA A 277 15.07 -13.57 -10.12
N LEU A 278 14.11 -13.01 -9.36
CA LEU A 278 12.70 -13.40 -9.44
C LEU A 278 12.10 -13.08 -10.82
N TYR A 279 12.42 -11.90 -11.38
CA TYR A 279 12.02 -11.52 -12.73
C TYR A 279 12.57 -12.51 -13.78
N LYS A 280 13.87 -12.83 -13.70
CA LYS A 280 14.48 -13.83 -14.59
C LYS A 280 13.75 -15.18 -14.53
N LYS A 281 13.43 -15.65 -13.31
CA LYS A 281 12.67 -16.89 -13.09
C LYS A 281 11.25 -16.83 -13.70
N ALA A 282 10.59 -15.68 -13.66
CA ALA A 282 9.24 -15.52 -14.17
C ALA A 282 9.18 -15.37 -15.70
N THR A 283 10.32 -15.05 -16.35
CA THR A 283 10.44 -14.80 -17.80
C THR A 283 11.13 -15.91 -18.58
N SER A 284 11.79 -16.87 -17.89
CA SER A 284 12.42 -18.08 -18.47
C SER A 284 11.42 -19.12 -19.03
#